data_98aad9f09f7245172740787756ba43dd
#
_entry.id   98aad9f09f7245172740787756ba43dd
#
_cell.length_a   1.000
_cell.length_b   1.000
_cell.length_c   1.000
_cell.angle_alpha   90.00
_cell.angle_beta   90.00
_cell.angle_gamma   90.00
#
_symmetry.space_group_name_H-M   'P 1'
#
loop_
_entity.id
_entity.type
_entity.pdbx_description
1 polymer ?
#
loop_
_entity_poly.entity_id
_entity_poly.type
_entity_poly.pdbx_seq_one_letter_code
_entity_poly.pdbx_strand_id
1 'polypeptide(L)'
;MSDASEGAAFGVTTLEGPEKKKNKRASIWIAGLAIGALLGGGAGAGMTALINAQGSGAFSANNGPQTITVNNEDSVSEVTAIAAKAMPSVVTITVQSSSVAGSGSGVVIDDNGHILTNNHVVSLDGAGKDAVIRVHTSDGRILPATVVGTDPYADLAVIKVKDSNLPSIEFGNSEKLNVGDLTVAIGAPLGLPGTVTSGVVSALNRGITVGSTQAPSDPEQDTTPNKEKDPSNPLDLWNFDLDDQSSSSGGTLNYVALPVIQTDASINPGNSGGALLDKNGKLIGINVAIASTSTSDSGTAGSVGLGFAIPVNLAKRVAQDLIDGTKVSHGLLGATISDSSQDTTATIAGAVIRDVTPGGAAAKAGLVSGDTIVKFNGAPVTNGTDLTALVRYLAGGSTAEVSYVRGGKAGTTEVTLGTL
;
A
#
# COMPACT_ATOMS: atom_id res chain seq x y z
N MET A 1 75.46 3.29 -20.60
CA MET A 1 74.92 2.57 -21.73
C MET A 1 73.47 2.98 -21.72
N SER A 2 73.15 4.03 -22.43
CA SER A 2 72.59 4.14 -23.81
C SER A 2 71.12 3.74 -23.78
N ASP A 3 70.14 4.45 -24.26
CA ASP A 3 70.05 5.63 -25.09
C ASP A 3 68.59 5.98 -25.15
N ALA A 4 68.30 7.20 -25.10
CA ALA A 4 67.80 8.11 -26.17
C ALA A 4 66.31 8.04 -26.39
N SER A 5 65.62 9.10 -26.09
CA SER A 5 65.33 10.33 -26.87
C SER A 5 64.17 10.12 -27.86
N GLU A 6 63.28 10.96 -27.94
CA GLU A 6 62.90 12.15 -28.68
C GLU A 6 61.39 12.28 -28.67
N GLY A 7 60.70 13.34 -28.72
CA GLY A 7 60.98 14.70 -29.07
C GLY A 7 59.66 15.48 -29.13
N ALA A 8 59.72 16.69 -28.65
CA ALA A 8 58.58 17.63 -28.62
C ALA A 8 58.37 18.28 -30.00
N ALA A 9 57.13 18.59 -30.35
CA ALA A 9 56.80 19.60 -31.32
C ALA A 9 55.71 20.54 -30.81
N PHE A 10 56.07 21.78 -30.57
CA PHE A 10 55.21 22.92 -30.31
C PHE A 10 54.54 23.35 -31.61
N GLY A 11 53.23 23.45 -31.66
CA GLY A 11 52.45 24.11 -32.67
C GLY A 11 51.69 25.28 -32.07
N VAL A 12 52.08 26.48 -32.47
CA VAL A 12 51.38 27.74 -32.16
C VAL A 12 50.10 27.79 -32.97
N THR A 13 48.94 28.06 -32.37
CA THR A 13 47.73 28.41 -33.08
C THR A 13 47.12 29.69 -32.55
N THR A 14 46.82 30.55 -33.44
CA THR A 14 46.27 31.89 -33.38
C THR A 14 44.91 31.96 -32.73
N LEU A 15 44.69 33.03 -31.97
CA LEU A 15 43.40 33.42 -31.38
C LEU A 15 42.40 33.90 -32.44
N GLU A 16 41.29 33.19 -32.61
CA GLU A 16 40.09 33.68 -33.26
C GLU A 16 38.99 33.91 -32.25
N GLY A 17 38.25 35.00 -32.43
CA GLY A 17 37.28 35.54 -31.48
C GLY A 17 35.96 34.74 -31.35
N PRO A 18 35.08 35.09 -30.43
CA PRO A 18 33.96 34.21 -30.02
C PRO A 18 32.80 34.27 -31.01
N GLU A 19 32.55 33.16 -31.72
CA GLU A 19 31.30 32.94 -32.44
C GLU A 19 30.14 32.69 -31.49
N LYS A 20 29.04 33.38 -31.70
CA LYS A 20 27.76 33.22 -30.99
C LYS A 20 27.19 31.82 -31.25
N LYS A 21 27.27 30.93 -30.27
CA LYS A 21 26.58 29.63 -30.25
C LYS A 21 25.07 29.84 -30.20
N LYS A 22 24.39 29.58 -31.28
CA LYS A 22 22.92 29.42 -31.35
C LYS A 22 22.51 28.27 -30.46
N ASN A 23 21.56 28.53 -29.55
CA ASN A 23 20.99 27.58 -28.60
C ASN A 23 20.31 26.39 -29.32
N LYS A 24 21.02 25.28 -29.52
CA LYS A 24 20.48 24.02 -30.04
C LYS A 24 19.60 23.26 -29.02
N ARG A 25 19.52 23.70 -27.75
CA ARG A 25 18.70 23.05 -26.72
C ARG A 25 17.20 23.25 -26.89
N ALA A 26 16.75 24.38 -27.46
CA ALA A 26 15.32 24.60 -27.71
C ALA A 26 14.76 23.71 -28.82
N SER A 27 15.58 23.33 -29.81
CA SER A 27 15.15 22.50 -30.93
C SER A 27 14.95 21.02 -30.56
N ILE A 28 15.64 20.52 -29.56
CA ILE A 28 15.52 19.12 -29.10
C ILE A 28 14.21 18.93 -28.33
N TRP A 29 13.80 19.90 -27.52
CA TRP A 29 12.52 19.85 -26.80
C TRP A 29 11.31 19.92 -27.72
N ILE A 30 11.38 20.71 -28.79
CA ILE A 30 10.30 20.81 -29.78
C ILE A 30 10.20 19.52 -30.61
N ALA A 31 11.33 18.86 -30.93
CA ALA A 31 11.32 17.57 -31.60
C ALA A 31 10.76 16.44 -30.73
N GLY A 32 11.08 16.42 -29.41
CA GLY A 32 10.54 15.45 -28.47
C GLY A 32 9.04 15.60 -28.29
N LEU A 33 8.52 16.82 -28.21
CA LEU A 33 7.09 17.11 -28.12
C LEU A 33 6.34 16.73 -29.43
N ALA A 34 6.95 16.94 -30.58
CA ALA A 34 6.36 16.57 -31.86
C ALA A 34 6.30 15.04 -32.06
N ILE A 35 7.29 14.29 -31.59
CA ILE A 35 7.29 12.82 -31.65
C ILE A 35 6.28 12.27 -30.64
N GLY A 36 6.18 12.82 -29.42
CA GLY A 36 5.18 12.45 -28.45
C GLY A 36 3.74 12.72 -28.92
N ALA A 37 3.50 13.84 -29.59
CA ALA A 37 2.21 14.18 -30.18
C ALA A 37 1.86 13.29 -31.40
N LEU A 38 2.86 12.87 -32.20
CA LEU A 38 2.63 11.94 -33.31
C LEU A 38 2.33 10.52 -32.86
N LEU A 39 3.00 10.02 -31.78
CA LEU A 39 2.72 8.69 -31.24
C LEU A 39 1.42 8.68 -30.41
N GLY A 40 1.15 9.72 -29.62
CA GLY A 40 -0.09 9.85 -28.86
C GLY A 40 -1.28 10.22 -29.76
N GLY A 41 -1.09 11.12 -30.72
CA GLY A 41 -2.12 11.52 -31.67
C GLY A 41 -2.47 10.42 -32.70
N GLY A 42 -1.48 9.63 -33.14
CA GLY A 42 -1.71 8.49 -34.02
C GLY A 42 -2.53 7.36 -33.37
N ALA A 43 -2.27 7.06 -32.09
CA ALA A 43 -3.05 6.09 -31.34
C ALA A 43 -4.48 6.59 -31.07
N GLY A 44 -4.64 7.87 -30.69
CA GLY A 44 -5.96 8.48 -30.47
C GLY A 44 -6.78 8.65 -31.76
N ALA A 45 -6.15 9.08 -32.88
CA ALA A 45 -6.84 9.23 -34.17
C ALA A 45 -7.17 7.88 -34.82
N GLY A 46 -6.33 6.84 -34.59
CA GLY A 46 -6.61 5.49 -35.06
C GLY A 46 -7.82 4.89 -34.34
N MET A 47 -7.96 5.13 -33.04
CA MET A 47 -9.10 4.66 -32.25
C MET A 47 -10.39 5.36 -32.65
N THR A 48 -10.39 6.68 -32.85
CA THR A 48 -11.56 7.42 -33.34
C THR A 48 -11.93 7.09 -34.78
N ALA A 49 -10.97 6.79 -35.66
CA ALA A 49 -11.25 6.34 -37.02
C ALA A 49 -11.86 4.94 -37.06
N LEU A 50 -11.43 4.03 -36.18
CA LEU A 50 -12.04 2.69 -36.03
C LEU A 50 -13.46 2.76 -35.49
N ILE A 51 -13.74 3.65 -34.54
CA ILE A 51 -15.10 3.85 -33.98
C ILE A 51 -16.04 4.45 -35.03
N ASN A 52 -15.57 5.35 -35.90
CA ASN A 52 -16.41 5.96 -36.94
C ASN A 52 -16.54 5.11 -38.21
N ALA A 53 -15.65 4.15 -38.46
CA ALA A 53 -15.70 3.28 -39.65
C ALA A 53 -16.60 2.05 -39.46
N GLN A 54 -16.94 1.70 -38.20
CA GLN A 54 -17.93 0.68 -37.89
C GLN A 54 -19.26 1.39 -37.62
N GLY A 55 -20.09 1.50 -38.68
CA GLY A 55 -21.44 2.02 -38.59
C GLY A 55 -22.23 1.36 -37.48
N SER A 56 -23.06 2.14 -36.78
CA SER A 56 -24.02 1.91 -35.73
C SER A 56 -24.55 0.46 -35.59
N GLY A 57 -23.67 -0.49 -35.31
CA GLY A 57 -23.99 -1.81 -34.80
C GLY A 57 -23.99 -1.71 -33.28
N ALA A 58 -25.10 -2.01 -32.66
CA ALA A 58 -25.23 -2.13 -31.22
C ALA A 58 -24.08 -2.99 -30.68
N PHE A 59 -23.22 -2.41 -29.85
CA PHE A 59 -22.24 -3.18 -29.11
C PHE A 59 -23.03 -4.16 -28.22
N SER A 60 -23.06 -5.44 -28.64
CA SER A 60 -23.56 -6.51 -27.80
C SER A 60 -22.69 -6.52 -26.53
N ALA A 61 -23.35 -6.35 -25.38
CA ALA A 61 -22.71 -6.25 -24.06
C ALA A 61 -21.91 -7.50 -23.61
N ASN A 62 -21.75 -8.48 -24.50
CA ASN A 62 -21.08 -9.76 -24.21
C ASN A 62 -19.64 -9.87 -24.72
N ASN A 63 -19.07 -8.85 -25.37
CA ASN A 63 -17.68 -8.86 -25.85
C ASN A 63 -16.88 -7.68 -25.32
N GLY A 64 -16.93 -7.46 -24.01
CA GLY A 64 -15.96 -6.61 -23.31
C GLY A 64 -14.53 -7.15 -23.44
N PRO A 65 -13.48 -6.33 -23.29
CA PRO A 65 -12.12 -6.79 -23.35
C PRO A 65 -11.91 -7.92 -22.34
N GLN A 66 -11.54 -9.11 -22.83
CA GLN A 66 -11.21 -10.22 -21.93
C GLN A 66 -9.96 -9.84 -21.16
N THR A 67 -10.06 -9.79 -19.85
CA THR A 67 -8.97 -9.36 -18.97
C THR A 67 -7.89 -10.42 -18.77
N ILE A 68 -8.17 -11.68 -19.15
CA ILE A 68 -7.19 -12.79 -19.11
C ILE A 68 -7.12 -13.43 -20.49
N THR A 69 -5.88 -13.49 -21.02
CA THR A 69 -5.61 -14.24 -22.25
C THR A 69 -5.17 -15.66 -21.89
N VAL A 70 -5.94 -16.66 -22.30
CA VAL A 70 -5.59 -18.08 -22.20
C VAL A 70 -5.33 -18.58 -23.61
N ASN A 71 -4.04 -18.77 -23.97
CA ASN A 71 -3.64 -19.24 -25.30
C ASN A 71 -3.64 -20.77 -25.41
N ASN A 72 -3.57 -21.47 -24.28
CA ASN A 72 -3.56 -22.93 -24.21
C ASN A 72 -4.47 -23.40 -23.08
N GLU A 73 -5.66 -23.85 -23.43
CA GLU A 73 -6.68 -24.31 -22.48
C GLU A 73 -6.27 -25.62 -21.78
N ASP A 74 -5.39 -26.42 -22.41
CA ASP A 74 -4.92 -27.69 -21.85
C ASP A 74 -3.86 -27.52 -20.75
N SER A 75 -3.34 -26.28 -20.55
CA SER A 75 -2.29 -25.98 -19.58
C SER A 75 -2.62 -24.79 -18.67
N VAL A 76 -3.88 -24.63 -18.27
CA VAL A 76 -4.32 -23.60 -17.34
C VAL A 76 -3.73 -23.84 -15.96
N SER A 77 -2.90 -22.92 -15.47
CA SER A 77 -2.35 -23.01 -14.11
C SER A 77 -3.41 -22.66 -13.05
N GLU A 78 -3.19 -23.11 -11.81
CA GLU A 78 -4.03 -22.74 -10.67
C GLU A 78 -4.13 -21.21 -10.52
N VAL A 79 -3.01 -20.50 -10.70
CA VAL A 79 -2.96 -19.02 -10.66
C VAL A 79 -3.84 -18.41 -11.76
N THR A 80 -3.84 -18.98 -12.97
CA THR A 80 -4.71 -18.52 -14.06
C THR A 80 -6.18 -18.68 -13.71
N ALA A 81 -6.56 -19.83 -13.14
CA ALA A 81 -7.94 -20.09 -12.73
C ALA A 81 -8.41 -19.14 -11.60
N ILE A 82 -7.56 -18.91 -10.59
CA ILE A 82 -7.81 -17.95 -9.51
C ILE A 82 -8.00 -16.55 -10.08
N ALA A 83 -7.09 -16.13 -10.95
CA ALA A 83 -7.15 -14.81 -11.57
C ALA A 83 -8.42 -14.65 -12.42
N ALA A 84 -8.78 -15.63 -13.24
CA ALA A 84 -9.99 -15.60 -14.05
C ALA A 84 -11.26 -15.44 -13.22
N LYS A 85 -11.31 -16.13 -12.06
CA LYS A 85 -12.45 -16.05 -11.14
C LYS A 85 -12.56 -14.67 -10.47
N ALA A 86 -11.43 -14.09 -10.01
CA ALA A 86 -11.44 -12.91 -9.15
C ALA A 86 -11.29 -11.58 -9.90
N MET A 87 -10.65 -11.56 -11.08
CA MET A 87 -10.38 -10.34 -11.84
C MET A 87 -11.64 -9.50 -12.16
N PRO A 88 -12.81 -10.10 -12.45
CA PRO A 88 -14.01 -9.29 -12.66
C PRO A 88 -14.43 -8.45 -11.46
N SER A 89 -14.02 -8.82 -10.26
CA SER A 89 -14.30 -8.10 -9.01
C SER A 89 -13.19 -7.10 -8.63
N VAL A 90 -12.09 -7.03 -9.40
CA VAL A 90 -10.99 -6.08 -9.14
C VAL A 90 -11.05 -4.95 -10.16
N VAL A 91 -10.99 -3.73 -9.67
CA VAL A 91 -11.12 -2.52 -10.47
C VAL A 91 -9.89 -1.63 -10.35
N THR A 92 -9.66 -0.79 -11.35
CA THR A 92 -8.69 0.31 -11.26
C THR A 92 -9.39 1.57 -10.81
N ILE A 93 -8.82 2.26 -9.85
CA ILE A 93 -9.31 3.54 -9.33
C ILE A 93 -8.38 4.64 -9.81
N THR A 94 -8.93 5.68 -10.42
CA THR A 94 -8.22 6.91 -10.75
C THR A 94 -8.83 8.06 -9.96
N VAL A 95 -7.97 8.83 -9.33
CA VAL A 95 -8.37 9.99 -8.52
C VAL A 95 -7.65 11.21 -9.07
N GLN A 96 -8.41 12.25 -9.37
CA GLN A 96 -7.88 13.48 -9.95
C GLN A 96 -8.44 14.69 -9.23
N SER A 97 -7.56 15.48 -8.65
CA SER A 97 -7.83 16.83 -8.14
C SER A 97 -7.32 17.89 -9.13
N SER A 98 -7.46 19.15 -8.79
CA SER A 98 -6.92 20.27 -9.60
C SER A 98 -5.40 20.30 -9.68
N SER A 99 -4.69 19.71 -8.72
CA SER A 99 -3.24 19.78 -8.57
C SER A 99 -2.51 18.43 -8.60
N VAL A 100 -3.20 17.36 -8.24
CA VAL A 100 -2.60 16.03 -8.07
C VAL A 100 -3.51 14.97 -8.69
N ALA A 101 -2.92 13.96 -9.30
CA ALA A 101 -3.61 12.78 -9.79
C ALA A 101 -2.91 11.52 -9.27
N GLY A 102 -3.70 10.50 -8.97
CA GLY A 102 -3.19 9.21 -8.52
C GLY A 102 -4.02 8.06 -9.07
N SER A 103 -3.48 6.85 -8.97
CA SER A 103 -4.17 5.63 -9.35
C SER A 103 -3.87 4.52 -8.36
N GLY A 104 -4.82 3.62 -8.20
CA GLY A 104 -4.70 2.42 -7.40
C GLY A 104 -5.72 1.37 -7.85
N SER A 105 -5.93 0.40 -7.02
CA SER A 105 -6.87 -0.69 -7.25
C SER A 105 -8.00 -0.67 -6.23
N GLY A 106 -9.06 -1.41 -6.50
CA GLY A 106 -10.15 -1.63 -5.56
C GLY A 106 -10.78 -3.00 -5.76
N VAL A 107 -11.50 -3.46 -4.77
CA VAL A 107 -12.19 -4.75 -4.79
C VAL A 107 -13.68 -4.54 -4.56
N VAL A 108 -14.50 -5.02 -5.47
CA VAL A 108 -15.97 -4.97 -5.35
C VAL A 108 -16.39 -5.95 -4.26
N ILE A 109 -17.05 -5.47 -3.21
CA ILE A 109 -17.34 -6.26 -2.01
C ILE A 109 -18.79 -6.68 -1.87
N ASP A 110 -19.71 -6.05 -2.62
CA ASP A 110 -21.13 -6.40 -2.63
C ASP A 110 -21.82 -6.03 -3.95
N ASP A 111 -23.06 -6.45 -4.08
CA ASP A 111 -23.89 -6.20 -5.26
C ASP A 111 -24.50 -4.78 -5.27
N ASN A 112 -24.23 -3.97 -4.25
CA ASN A 112 -24.71 -2.58 -4.15
C ASN A 112 -23.68 -1.58 -4.74
N GLY A 113 -22.58 -2.07 -5.28
CA GLY A 113 -21.51 -1.27 -5.90
C GLY A 113 -20.55 -0.66 -4.90
N HIS A 114 -20.42 -1.22 -3.70
CA HIS A 114 -19.38 -0.83 -2.76
C HIS A 114 -18.05 -1.48 -3.17
N ILE A 115 -17.00 -0.67 -3.15
CA ILE A 115 -15.65 -1.05 -3.52
C ILE A 115 -14.74 -0.69 -2.36
N LEU A 116 -14.02 -1.68 -1.87
CA LEU A 116 -13.02 -1.54 -0.82
C LEU A 116 -11.66 -1.24 -1.44
N THR A 117 -10.94 -0.28 -0.88
CA THR A 117 -9.61 0.14 -1.34
C THR A 117 -8.79 0.70 -0.17
N ASN A 118 -7.57 1.18 -0.41
CA ASN A 118 -6.80 1.90 0.61
C ASN A 118 -7.25 3.36 0.74
N ASN A 119 -7.11 3.91 1.95
CA ASN A 119 -7.40 5.31 2.22
C ASN A 119 -6.48 6.25 1.42
N HIS A 120 -5.17 5.96 1.36
CA HIS A 120 -4.22 6.78 0.61
C HIS A 120 -4.55 6.87 -0.89
N VAL A 121 -5.18 5.82 -1.48
CA VAL A 121 -5.60 5.84 -2.89
C VAL A 121 -6.66 6.91 -3.15
N VAL A 122 -7.65 7.05 -2.27
CA VAL A 122 -8.77 7.97 -2.47
C VAL A 122 -8.53 9.36 -1.92
N SER A 123 -7.69 9.48 -0.89
CA SER A 123 -7.37 10.74 -0.24
C SER A 123 -6.22 11.48 -0.90
N LEU A 124 -5.40 10.79 -1.72
CA LEU A 124 -4.13 11.30 -2.24
C LEU A 124 -3.30 11.92 -1.12
N ASP A 125 -3.22 11.24 0.03
CA ASP A 125 -2.56 11.71 1.25
C ASP A 125 -2.96 13.13 1.68
N GLY A 126 -4.26 13.45 1.58
CA GLY A 126 -4.82 14.74 1.96
C GLY A 126 -4.87 15.79 0.84
N ALA A 127 -4.25 15.54 -0.30
CA ALA A 127 -4.32 16.43 -1.47
C ALA A 127 -5.62 16.26 -2.29
N GLY A 128 -6.46 15.30 -1.92
CA GLY A 128 -7.66 14.91 -2.67
C GLY A 128 -8.93 15.68 -2.34
N LYS A 129 -8.88 16.86 -1.69
CA LYS A 129 -10.07 17.71 -1.51
C LYS A 129 -10.64 18.05 -2.89
N ASP A 130 -11.93 17.77 -3.10
CA ASP A 130 -12.66 17.96 -4.37
C ASP A 130 -12.17 17.09 -5.54
N ALA A 131 -11.50 15.95 -5.24
CA ALA A 131 -11.05 15.04 -6.27
C ALA A 131 -12.21 14.29 -6.91
N VAL A 132 -12.11 14.11 -8.23
CA VAL A 132 -13.01 13.25 -9.02
C VAL A 132 -12.46 11.84 -9.00
N ILE A 133 -13.26 10.89 -8.51
CA ILE A 133 -12.94 9.47 -8.47
C ILE A 133 -13.63 8.75 -9.62
N ARG A 134 -12.86 7.99 -10.39
CA ARG A 134 -13.37 7.14 -11.47
C ARG A 134 -12.90 5.71 -11.28
N VAL A 135 -13.79 4.78 -11.52
CA VAL A 135 -13.56 3.34 -11.44
C VAL A 135 -13.58 2.77 -12.84
N HIS A 136 -12.48 2.13 -13.22
CA HIS A 136 -12.35 1.39 -14.48
C HIS A 136 -12.55 -0.09 -14.17
N THR A 137 -13.59 -0.66 -14.75
CA THR A 137 -13.97 -2.05 -14.55
C THR A 137 -13.25 -2.98 -15.54
N SER A 138 -13.20 -4.26 -15.23
CA SER A 138 -12.57 -5.28 -16.07
C SER A 138 -13.21 -5.42 -17.45
N ASP A 139 -14.50 -5.07 -17.58
CA ASP A 139 -15.23 -5.06 -18.85
C ASP A 139 -15.09 -3.75 -19.66
N GLY A 140 -14.21 -2.84 -19.20
CA GLY A 140 -13.85 -1.60 -19.90
C GLY A 140 -14.75 -0.41 -19.64
N ARG A 141 -15.72 -0.50 -18.72
CA ARG A 141 -16.54 0.66 -18.33
C ARG A 141 -15.78 1.61 -17.42
N ILE A 142 -16.13 2.89 -17.49
CA ILE A 142 -15.60 3.94 -16.61
C ILE A 142 -16.79 4.53 -15.84
N LEU A 143 -16.80 4.30 -14.54
CA LEU A 143 -17.92 4.68 -13.67
C LEU A 143 -17.47 5.78 -12.70
N PRO A 144 -18.29 6.82 -12.48
CA PRO A 144 -18.04 7.78 -11.41
C PRO A 144 -18.30 7.13 -10.05
N ALA A 145 -17.43 7.44 -9.08
CA ALA A 145 -17.56 6.93 -7.72
C ALA A 145 -17.58 8.06 -6.70
N THR A 146 -18.17 7.78 -5.54
CA THR A 146 -18.19 8.66 -4.37
C THR A 146 -17.61 7.94 -3.17
N VAL A 147 -16.91 8.67 -2.30
CA VAL A 147 -16.42 8.11 -1.03
C VAL A 147 -17.60 7.89 -0.10
N VAL A 148 -17.73 6.68 0.45
CA VAL A 148 -18.70 6.32 1.50
C VAL A 148 -18.09 6.66 2.87
N GLY A 149 -16.85 6.26 3.08
CA GLY A 149 -16.12 6.55 4.30
C GLY A 149 -14.67 6.13 4.19
N THR A 150 -13.84 6.61 5.12
CA THR A 150 -12.41 6.33 5.21
C THR A 150 -12.00 6.00 6.64
N ASP A 151 -11.00 5.15 6.76
CA ASP A 151 -10.34 4.83 8.02
C ASP A 151 -8.83 4.99 7.85
N PRO A 152 -8.27 6.13 8.25
CA PRO A 152 -6.83 6.36 8.16
C PRO A 152 -5.98 5.49 9.07
N TYR A 153 -6.55 4.94 10.16
CA TYR A 153 -5.82 4.07 11.09
C TYR A 153 -5.54 2.67 10.53
N ALA A 154 -6.45 2.17 9.68
CA ALA A 154 -6.25 0.90 8.99
C ALA A 154 -5.87 1.08 7.52
N ASP A 155 -5.67 2.32 7.05
CA ASP A 155 -5.45 2.66 5.64
C ASP A 155 -6.51 2.03 4.71
N LEU A 156 -7.78 2.11 5.09
CA LEU A 156 -8.91 1.56 4.33
C LEU A 156 -9.92 2.64 3.96
N ALA A 157 -10.59 2.44 2.84
CA ALA A 157 -11.68 3.27 2.38
C ALA A 157 -12.73 2.44 1.64
N VAL A 158 -13.98 2.88 1.71
CA VAL A 158 -15.06 2.37 0.88
C VAL A 158 -15.52 3.49 -0.05
N ILE A 159 -15.56 3.18 -1.34
CA ILE A 159 -16.18 4.03 -2.36
C ILE A 159 -17.39 3.31 -2.95
N LYS A 160 -18.28 4.08 -3.58
CA LYS A 160 -19.52 3.55 -4.17
C LYS A 160 -19.68 4.02 -5.60
N VAL A 161 -20.00 3.08 -6.50
CA VAL A 161 -20.51 3.35 -7.84
C VAL A 161 -22.02 3.12 -7.88
N LYS A 162 -22.71 3.83 -8.78
CA LYS A 162 -24.18 3.69 -8.90
C LYS A 162 -24.61 2.40 -9.61
N ASP A 163 -23.72 1.79 -10.38
CA ASP A 163 -23.99 0.55 -11.10
C ASP A 163 -23.78 -0.65 -10.17
N SER A 164 -24.82 -1.46 -9.98
CA SER A 164 -24.82 -2.63 -9.11
C SER A 164 -24.56 -3.96 -9.83
N ASN A 165 -24.21 -3.92 -11.13
CA ASN A 165 -23.97 -5.14 -11.91
C ASN A 165 -22.48 -5.55 -11.92
N LEU A 166 -21.71 -5.13 -10.91
CA LEU A 166 -20.34 -5.58 -10.73
C LEU A 166 -20.30 -6.87 -9.91
N PRO A 167 -19.58 -7.90 -10.38
CA PRO A 167 -19.45 -9.12 -9.59
C PRO A 167 -18.68 -8.85 -8.30
N SER A 168 -19.25 -9.24 -7.16
CA SER A 168 -18.61 -9.10 -5.86
C SER A 168 -17.62 -10.24 -5.60
N ILE A 169 -16.55 -9.95 -4.83
CA ILE A 169 -15.56 -10.93 -4.42
C ILE A 169 -16.07 -11.79 -3.27
N GLU A 170 -15.65 -13.06 -3.25
CA GLU A 170 -15.90 -13.95 -2.12
C GLU A 170 -14.85 -13.70 -1.02
N PHE A 171 -15.30 -13.42 0.22
CA PHE A 171 -14.41 -13.26 1.35
C PHE A 171 -13.87 -14.60 1.86
N GLY A 172 -12.55 -14.65 2.10
CA GLY A 172 -11.88 -15.72 2.83
C GLY A 172 -11.84 -15.48 4.35
N ASN A 173 -10.81 -16.02 4.99
CA ASN A 173 -10.58 -15.81 6.42
C ASN A 173 -9.07 -15.72 6.69
N SER A 174 -8.60 -14.52 7.03
CA SER A 174 -7.18 -14.25 7.27
C SER A 174 -6.63 -14.90 8.56
N GLU A 175 -7.49 -15.28 9.50
CA GLU A 175 -7.07 -15.95 10.75
C GLU A 175 -6.81 -17.47 10.56
N LYS A 176 -7.17 -18.02 9.39
CA LYS A 176 -6.96 -19.45 9.07
C LYS A 176 -5.80 -19.70 8.12
N LEU A 177 -5.02 -18.66 7.84
CA LEU A 177 -3.87 -18.76 6.95
C LEU A 177 -2.68 -19.40 7.67
N ASN A 178 -1.88 -20.11 6.90
CA ASN A 178 -0.58 -20.63 7.34
C ASN A 178 0.54 -19.99 6.51
N VAL A 179 1.72 -19.85 7.10
CA VAL A 179 2.93 -19.55 6.34
C VAL A 179 3.16 -20.66 5.32
N GLY A 180 3.40 -20.29 4.06
CA GLY A 180 3.51 -21.19 2.92
C GLY A 180 2.21 -21.38 2.11
N ASP A 181 1.06 -20.88 2.57
CA ASP A 181 -0.17 -20.91 1.77
C ASP A 181 0.01 -20.07 0.49
N LEU A 182 -0.49 -20.60 -0.65
CA LEU A 182 -0.47 -19.88 -1.93
C LEU A 182 -1.21 -18.57 -1.85
N THR A 183 -0.60 -17.52 -2.37
CA THR A 183 -1.22 -16.20 -2.56
C THR A 183 -1.19 -15.76 -4.01
N VAL A 184 -2.27 -15.12 -4.46
CA VAL A 184 -2.35 -14.45 -5.76
C VAL A 184 -2.76 -13.02 -5.56
N ALA A 185 -1.91 -12.08 -5.97
CA ALA A 185 -2.22 -10.67 -5.90
C ALA A 185 -2.71 -10.16 -7.26
N ILE A 186 -3.81 -9.41 -7.24
CA ILE A 186 -4.39 -8.77 -8.43
C ILE A 186 -4.52 -7.27 -8.18
N GLY A 187 -4.13 -6.49 -9.18
CA GLY A 187 -4.24 -5.04 -9.14
C GLY A 187 -3.96 -4.38 -10.48
N ALA A 188 -3.74 -3.07 -10.46
CA ALA A 188 -3.50 -2.26 -11.65
C ALA A 188 -2.24 -1.39 -11.49
N PRO A 189 -1.04 -2.00 -11.37
CA PRO A 189 0.19 -1.24 -11.20
C PRO A 189 0.41 -0.32 -12.39
N LEU A 190 0.78 0.93 -12.12
CA LEU A 190 1.04 1.96 -13.14
C LEU A 190 -0.12 2.18 -14.11
N GLY A 191 -1.37 1.91 -13.68
CA GLY A 191 -2.54 2.04 -14.54
C GLY A 191 -2.71 0.89 -15.56
N LEU A 192 -1.98 -0.22 -15.41
CA LEU A 192 -2.13 -1.43 -16.23
C LEU A 192 -3.10 -2.39 -15.51
N PRO A 193 -4.38 -2.40 -15.89
CA PRO A 193 -5.38 -3.24 -15.23
C PRO A 193 -5.10 -4.72 -15.46
N GLY A 194 -5.45 -5.55 -14.46
CA GLY A 194 -5.37 -7.00 -14.59
C GLY A 194 -3.97 -7.58 -14.42
N THR A 195 -3.05 -6.87 -13.78
CA THR A 195 -1.75 -7.46 -13.41
C THR A 195 -1.94 -8.52 -12.31
N VAL A 196 -1.40 -9.70 -12.55
CA VAL A 196 -1.44 -10.85 -11.64
C VAL A 196 -0.02 -11.20 -11.22
N THR A 197 0.20 -11.31 -9.92
CA THR A 197 1.42 -11.88 -9.36
C THR A 197 1.08 -12.99 -8.37
N SER A 198 1.99 -13.92 -8.13
CA SER A 198 1.76 -15.03 -7.20
C SER A 198 2.96 -15.22 -6.29
N GLY A 199 2.69 -15.76 -5.13
CA GLY A 199 3.68 -16.09 -4.11
C GLY A 199 3.06 -16.94 -3.02
N VAL A 200 3.63 -16.85 -1.82
CA VAL A 200 3.13 -17.54 -0.63
C VAL A 200 2.99 -16.55 0.53
N VAL A 201 2.23 -16.93 1.53
CA VAL A 201 2.26 -16.23 2.82
C VAL A 201 3.64 -16.41 3.44
N SER A 202 4.41 -15.34 3.55
CA SER A 202 5.77 -15.36 4.11
C SER A 202 5.78 -15.16 5.63
N ALA A 203 4.86 -14.34 6.16
CA ALA A 203 4.65 -14.14 7.59
C ALA A 203 3.23 -13.64 7.88
N LEU A 204 2.79 -13.86 9.10
CA LEU A 204 1.50 -13.41 9.63
C LEU A 204 1.73 -12.57 10.91
N ASN A 205 0.73 -11.77 11.27
CA ASN A 205 0.71 -10.98 12.49
C ASN A 205 1.91 -10.01 12.63
N ARG A 206 2.38 -9.47 11.52
CA ARG A 206 3.41 -8.44 11.50
C ARG A 206 2.81 -7.05 11.55
N GLY A 207 3.49 -6.16 12.27
CA GLY A 207 3.24 -4.73 12.21
C GLY A 207 4.18 -4.08 11.21
N ILE A 208 3.65 -3.22 10.36
CA ILE A 208 4.45 -2.29 9.53
C ILE A 208 4.05 -0.86 9.86
N THR A 209 5.00 0.07 9.67
CA THR A 209 4.72 1.49 9.85
C THR A 209 4.48 2.14 8.48
N VAL A 210 3.36 2.86 8.36
CA VAL A 210 2.98 3.57 7.14
C VAL A 210 2.81 5.04 7.47
N GLY A 211 3.40 5.94 6.67
CA GLY A 211 3.18 7.38 6.77
C GLY A 211 1.76 7.73 6.31
N SER A 212 1.08 8.60 7.04
CA SER A 212 -0.24 9.11 6.68
C SER A 212 -0.37 10.58 7.09
N THR A 213 -0.71 11.44 6.15
CA THR A 213 -1.04 12.85 6.45
C THR A 213 -2.45 13.01 7.02
N GLN A 214 -3.26 11.93 6.96
CA GLN A 214 -4.66 11.90 7.37
C GLN A 214 -4.86 11.28 8.76
N ALA A 215 -3.88 10.53 9.26
CA ALA A 215 -3.97 10.00 10.61
C ALA A 215 -3.98 11.15 11.63
N PRO A 216 -4.93 11.17 12.57
CA PRO A 216 -4.93 12.16 13.62
C PRO A 216 -3.63 12.08 14.43
N SER A 217 -3.05 13.24 14.76
CA SER A 217 -2.00 13.30 15.79
C SER A 217 -2.70 13.08 17.14
N ASP A 218 -2.52 11.91 17.72
CA ASP A 218 -3.06 11.59 19.04
C ASP A 218 -1.98 11.85 20.11
N PRO A 219 -2.18 12.76 21.08
CA PRO A 219 -1.23 13.03 22.15
C PRO A 219 -1.07 11.88 23.14
N GLU A 220 -1.98 10.89 23.15
CA GLU A 220 -1.88 9.68 23.96
C GLU A 220 -1.30 8.49 23.18
N GLN A 221 -0.77 8.72 22.00
CA GLN A 221 -0.24 7.67 21.18
C GLN A 221 0.84 6.86 21.89
N ASP A 222 0.69 5.54 21.73
CA ASP A 222 1.82 4.65 21.58
C ASP A 222 2.81 5.35 20.64
N THR A 223 3.77 6.07 21.18
CA THR A 223 4.76 6.74 20.38
C THR A 223 5.59 5.67 19.70
N THR A 224 5.23 5.35 18.45
CA THR A 224 6.28 4.92 17.52
C THR A 224 7.33 6.03 17.60
N PRO A 225 8.56 5.71 18.00
CA PRO A 225 9.56 6.75 18.20
C PRO A 225 9.66 7.57 16.92
N ASN A 226 9.69 8.88 17.09
CA ASN A 226 10.16 9.79 16.05
C ASN A 226 11.64 9.45 15.85
N LYS A 227 11.91 8.36 15.12
CA LYS A 227 13.27 7.90 14.87
C LYS A 227 13.89 8.86 13.89
N GLU A 228 14.94 9.54 14.33
CA GLU A 228 16.00 9.91 13.42
C GLU A 228 16.35 8.63 12.61
N LYS A 229 16.28 8.74 11.29
CA LYS A 229 16.59 7.63 10.37
C LYS A 229 17.92 6.99 10.78
N ASP A 230 17.89 5.76 11.22
CA ASP A 230 19.11 4.96 11.35
C ASP A 230 19.37 4.26 10.02
N PRO A 231 20.32 4.75 9.19
CA PRO A 231 20.61 4.16 7.89
C PRO A 231 21.12 2.72 7.97
N SER A 232 21.43 2.24 9.16
CA SER A 232 21.92 0.89 9.41
C SER A 232 20.85 -0.12 9.76
N ASN A 233 19.60 0.34 10.03
CA ASN A 233 18.48 -0.55 10.33
C ASN A 233 17.71 -0.89 9.04
N PRO A 234 17.72 -2.15 8.56
CA PRO A 234 17.00 -2.55 7.34
C PRO A 234 15.49 -2.29 7.42
N LEU A 235 14.91 -2.14 8.61
CA LEU A 235 13.50 -1.86 8.81
C LEU A 235 13.18 -0.36 8.75
N ASP A 236 14.15 0.53 8.93
CA ASP A 236 13.98 1.98 8.74
C ASP A 236 13.97 2.37 7.25
N LEU A 237 14.33 1.45 6.36
CA LEU A 237 14.18 1.58 4.91
C LEU A 237 12.71 1.52 4.44
N TRP A 238 11.77 1.25 5.33
CA TRP A 238 10.35 1.07 5.05
C TRP A 238 9.49 2.30 5.40
N ASN A 239 10.14 3.40 5.76
CA ASN A 239 9.43 4.67 5.89
C ASN A 239 9.02 5.14 4.49
N PHE A 240 7.72 5.32 4.26
CA PHE A 240 7.19 6.04 3.12
C PHE A 240 7.70 7.49 3.16
N ASP A 241 8.89 7.74 2.63
CA ASP A 241 9.28 9.08 2.23
C ASP A 241 8.62 9.36 0.88
N LEU A 242 7.46 9.95 0.92
CA LEU A 242 6.97 10.72 -0.22
C LEU A 242 7.94 11.88 -0.37
N ASP A 243 8.74 11.79 -1.41
CA ASP A 243 9.75 12.69 -1.92
C ASP A 243 9.88 14.04 -1.16
N ASP A 244 11.05 14.28 -0.59
CA ASP A 244 11.46 15.53 0.12
C ASP A 244 11.44 16.77 -0.81
N GLN A 245 10.83 16.70 -1.98
CA GLN A 245 10.67 17.79 -2.94
C GLN A 245 9.35 18.57 -2.82
N SER A 246 8.44 18.19 -1.93
CA SER A 246 7.25 19.01 -1.64
C SER A 246 7.26 19.65 -0.26
N SER A 247 8.39 20.18 0.17
CA SER A 247 8.52 21.02 1.37
C SER A 247 7.81 22.39 1.28
N SER A 248 6.66 22.47 0.60
CA SER A 248 5.85 23.68 0.52
C SER A 248 4.39 23.53 0.98
N SER A 249 3.94 22.38 1.42
CA SER A 249 2.66 22.29 2.13
C SER A 249 2.89 21.60 3.49
N GLY A 250 2.95 22.44 4.54
CA GLY A 250 3.32 22.07 5.90
C GLY A 250 2.34 21.11 6.60
N GLY A 251 2.18 19.89 6.08
CA GLY A 251 1.50 18.80 6.76
C GLY A 251 2.51 17.95 7.53
N THR A 252 2.30 17.77 8.83
CA THR A 252 3.06 16.84 9.64
C THR A 252 2.67 15.41 9.22
N LEU A 253 3.64 14.61 8.76
CA LEU A 253 3.43 13.18 8.52
C LEU A 253 3.27 12.47 9.87
N ASN A 254 2.13 11.84 10.06
CA ASN A 254 1.89 10.93 11.18
C ASN A 254 2.13 9.48 10.70
N TYR A 255 2.62 8.64 11.58
CA TYR A 255 2.88 7.24 11.27
C TYR A 255 1.81 6.35 11.89
N VAL A 256 1.35 5.35 11.13
CA VAL A 256 0.35 4.38 11.58
C VAL A 256 0.95 2.98 11.53
N ALA A 257 0.79 2.23 12.62
CA ALA A 257 1.13 0.81 12.64
C ALA A 257 -0.03 -0.01 12.07
N LEU A 258 0.21 -0.73 10.97
CA LEU A 258 -0.76 -1.60 10.32
C LEU A 258 -0.44 -3.07 10.57
N PRO A 259 -1.43 -3.90 10.97
CA PRO A 259 -1.27 -5.34 10.95
C PRO A 259 -1.34 -5.84 9.51
N VAL A 260 -0.39 -6.70 9.12
CA VAL A 260 -0.31 -7.18 7.73
C VAL A 260 -0.06 -8.68 7.61
N ILE A 261 -0.52 -9.23 6.49
CA ILE A 261 -0.06 -10.47 5.90
C ILE A 261 1.15 -10.11 5.04
N GLN A 262 2.29 -10.74 5.27
CA GLN A 262 3.46 -10.63 4.41
C GLN A 262 3.42 -11.74 3.36
N THR A 263 3.70 -11.40 2.10
CA THR A 263 3.81 -12.32 0.97
C THR A 263 5.03 -11.98 0.12
N ASP A 264 5.56 -12.94 -0.62
CA ASP A 264 6.59 -12.72 -1.62
C ASP A 264 6.01 -12.47 -3.03
N ALA A 265 4.68 -12.50 -3.19
CA ALA A 265 4.03 -11.99 -4.38
C ALA A 265 4.41 -10.51 -4.60
N SER A 266 4.77 -10.16 -5.84
CA SER A 266 5.22 -8.80 -6.15
C SER A 266 4.08 -7.80 -6.01
N ILE A 267 4.16 -6.93 -5.01
CA ILE A 267 3.27 -5.79 -4.80
C ILE A 267 4.06 -4.52 -5.14
N ASN A 268 3.55 -3.75 -6.08
CA ASN A 268 4.16 -2.51 -6.60
C ASN A 268 3.14 -1.36 -6.54
N PRO A 269 3.56 -0.09 -6.63
CA PRO A 269 2.65 1.05 -6.73
C PRO A 269 1.58 0.84 -7.80
N GLY A 270 0.31 1.06 -7.44
CA GLY A 270 -0.88 0.76 -8.25
C GLY A 270 -1.58 -0.54 -7.89
N ASN A 271 -0.90 -1.53 -7.27
CA ASN A 271 -1.56 -2.69 -6.67
C ASN A 271 -2.29 -2.34 -5.36
N SER A 272 -1.95 -1.20 -4.71
CA SER A 272 -2.61 -0.73 -3.48
C SER A 272 -4.12 -0.71 -3.65
N GLY A 273 -4.83 -1.27 -2.68
CA GLY A 273 -6.29 -1.42 -2.69
C GLY A 273 -6.79 -2.63 -3.48
N GLY A 274 -5.93 -3.34 -4.21
CA GLY A 274 -6.25 -4.56 -4.92
C GLY A 274 -6.34 -5.79 -4.01
N ALA A 275 -6.65 -6.92 -4.60
CA ALA A 275 -6.93 -8.16 -3.90
C ALA A 275 -5.66 -8.99 -3.65
N LEU A 276 -5.49 -9.49 -2.43
CA LEU A 276 -4.70 -10.69 -2.15
C LEU A 276 -5.66 -11.86 -1.95
N LEU A 277 -5.45 -12.94 -2.69
CA LEU A 277 -6.36 -14.08 -2.79
C LEU A 277 -5.69 -15.36 -2.30
N ASP A 278 -6.50 -16.28 -1.76
CA ASP A 278 -6.09 -17.65 -1.46
C ASP A 278 -6.18 -18.56 -2.72
N LYS A 279 -5.80 -19.83 -2.58
CA LYS A 279 -5.88 -20.85 -3.63
C LYS A 279 -7.30 -21.09 -4.18
N ASN A 280 -8.35 -20.68 -3.48
CA ASN A 280 -9.74 -20.82 -3.91
C ASN A 280 -10.26 -19.55 -4.61
N GLY A 281 -9.40 -18.51 -4.75
CA GLY A 281 -9.77 -17.20 -5.26
C GLY A 281 -10.63 -16.38 -4.31
N LYS A 282 -10.54 -16.64 -3.00
CA LYS A 282 -11.20 -15.85 -1.97
C LYS A 282 -10.29 -14.75 -1.48
N LEU A 283 -10.86 -13.58 -1.19
CA LEU A 283 -10.13 -12.43 -0.67
C LEU A 283 -9.60 -12.74 0.74
N ILE A 284 -8.30 -12.67 0.94
CA ILE A 284 -7.62 -12.84 2.23
C ILE A 284 -6.96 -11.56 2.74
N GLY A 285 -6.78 -10.57 1.87
CA GLY A 285 -6.23 -9.26 2.25
C GLY A 285 -6.39 -8.21 1.17
N ILE A 286 -6.20 -6.95 1.57
CA ILE A 286 -6.14 -5.78 0.67
C ILE A 286 -4.68 -5.39 0.52
N ASN A 287 -4.16 -5.43 -0.70
CA ASN A 287 -2.77 -5.11 -0.99
C ASN A 287 -2.40 -3.69 -0.55
N VAL A 288 -1.25 -3.55 0.07
CA VAL A 288 -0.62 -2.26 0.38
C VAL A 288 0.73 -2.24 -0.30
N ALA A 289 0.85 -1.46 -1.39
CA ALA A 289 2.14 -1.25 -2.02
C ALA A 289 2.96 -0.26 -1.19
N ILE A 290 4.16 -0.67 -0.84
CA ILE A 290 5.12 0.14 -0.10
C ILE A 290 6.11 0.70 -1.11
N ALA A 291 6.36 2.01 -1.10
CA ALA A 291 7.41 2.60 -1.92
C ALA A 291 8.75 2.00 -1.49
N SER A 292 9.44 1.33 -2.40
CA SER A 292 10.78 0.79 -2.10
C SER A 292 11.77 1.93 -2.08
N THR A 293 12.53 2.01 -1.00
CA THR A 293 13.59 3.01 -0.81
C THR A 293 14.86 2.60 -1.56
N SER A 294 14.91 2.72 -2.86
CA SER A 294 16.18 2.84 -3.54
C SER A 294 16.35 4.30 -3.97
N THR A 295 17.11 5.05 -3.19
CA THR A 295 17.66 6.37 -3.53
C THR A 295 18.70 6.25 -4.65
N SER A 296 18.34 5.67 -5.76
CA SER A 296 19.11 5.80 -6.98
C SER A 296 18.35 6.73 -7.91
N ASP A 297 18.97 7.78 -8.28
CA ASP A 297 18.58 9.00 -9.02
C ASP A 297 17.79 8.80 -10.33
N SER A 298 17.21 7.63 -10.60
CA SER A 298 16.54 7.35 -11.88
C SER A 298 15.66 6.10 -11.96
N GLY A 299 15.12 5.54 -10.87
CA GLY A 299 14.33 4.31 -11.03
C GLY A 299 13.23 4.10 -9.98
N THR A 300 12.00 3.86 -10.45
CA THR A 300 10.92 3.31 -9.63
C THR A 300 11.39 1.97 -9.06
N ALA A 301 11.61 1.89 -7.76
CA ALA A 301 12.05 0.65 -7.15
C ALA A 301 10.92 -0.38 -7.22
N GLY A 302 11.21 -1.52 -7.85
CA GLY A 302 10.32 -2.66 -7.91
C GLY A 302 10.29 -3.45 -6.60
N SER A 303 9.31 -4.35 -6.47
CA SER A 303 9.22 -5.28 -5.35
C SER A 303 10.49 -6.14 -5.23
N VAL A 304 11.08 -6.17 -4.04
CA VAL A 304 12.25 -7.02 -3.70
C VAL A 304 11.84 -8.38 -3.11
N GLY A 305 10.63 -8.87 -3.41
CA GLY A 305 10.10 -10.12 -2.84
C GLY A 305 9.46 -9.90 -1.46
N LEU A 306 9.06 -8.67 -1.16
CA LEU A 306 8.34 -8.33 0.04
C LEU A 306 7.06 -7.57 -0.36
N GLY A 307 5.93 -8.18 -0.14
CA GLY A 307 4.60 -7.62 -0.35
C GLY A 307 3.80 -7.67 0.95
N PHE A 308 2.86 -6.76 1.12
CA PHE A 308 2.03 -6.67 2.30
C PHE A 308 0.56 -6.50 1.92
N ALA A 309 -0.31 -7.05 2.76
CA ALA A 309 -1.75 -6.86 2.62
C ALA A 309 -2.42 -6.73 3.99
N ILE A 310 -3.38 -5.84 4.11
CA ILE A 310 -4.23 -5.69 5.29
C ILE A 310 -5.12 -6.92 5.40
N PRO A 311 -5.16 -7.63 6.55
CA PRO A 311 -5.94 -8.85 6.71
C PRO A 311 -7.43 -8.64 6.43
N VAL A 312 -8.04 -9.58 5.71
CA VAL A 312 -9.44 -9.45 5.26
C VAL A 312 -10.44 -9.38 6.40
N ASN A 313 -10.18 -10.02 7.55
CA ASN A 313 -11.11 -9.95 8.68
C ASN A 313 -11.18 -8.53 9.25
N LEU A 314 -10.05 -7.81 9.34
CA LEU A 314 -10.02 -6.39 9.67
C LEU A 314 -10.71 -5.55 8.58
N ALA A 315 -10.35 -5.78 7.32
CA ALA A 315 -10.86 -5.03 6.19
C ALA A 315 -12.39 -5.15 6.06
N LYS A 316 -12.93 -6.34 6.29
CA LYS A 316 -14.39 -6.60 6.30
C LYS A 316 -15.10 -5.86 7.44
N ARG A 317 -14.53 -5.88 8.66
CA ARG A 317 -15.10 -5.16 9.81
C ARG A 317 -15.14 -3.66 9.54
N VAL A 318 -14.00 -3.08 9.13
CA VAL A 318 -13.91 -1.66 8.80
C VAL A 318 -14.87 -1.28 7.67
N ALA A 319 -14.92 -2.06 6.59
CA ALA A 319 -15.84 -1.80 5.47
C ALA A 319 -17.30 -1.78 5.92
N GLN A 320 -17.70 -2.69 6.80
CA GLN A 320 -19.06 -2.72 7.32
C GLN A 320 -19.38 -1.47 8.13
N ASP A 321 -18.48 -1.06 9.05
CA ASP A 321 -18.66 0.15 9.85
C ASP A 321 -18.79 1.40 8.95
N LEU A 322 -17.96 1.49 7.90
CA LEU A 322 -18.00 2.61 6.94
C LEU A 322 -19.29 2.63 6.12
N ILE A 323 -19.81 1.47 5.70
CA ILE A 323 -21.07 1.36 4.95
C ILE A 323 -22.26 1.74 5.83
N ASP A 324 -22.24 1.32 7.08
CA ASP A 324 -23.31 1.62 8.05
C ASP A 324 -23.25 3.06 8.58
N GLY A 325 -22.18 3.82 8.21
CA GLY A 325 -21.97 5.19 8.66
C GLY A 325 -21.64 5.28 10.16
N THR A 326 -21.15 4.19 10.73
CA THR A 326 -20.69 4.14 12.13
C THR A 326 -19.21 4.53 12.22
N LYS A 327 -18.79 5.08 13.37
CA LYS A 327 -17.37 5.35 13.61
C LYS A 327 -16.63 4.03 13.70
N VAL A 328 -15.61 3.86 12.85
CA VAL A 328 -14.72 2.70 12.94
C VAL A 328 -14.03 2.70 14.31
N SER A 329 -14.00 1.54 14.95
CA SER A 329 -13.44 1.37 16.28
C SER A 329 -12.16 0.54 16.23
N HIS A 330 -11.10 1.06 16.84
CA HIS A 330 -9.82 0.36 17.04
C HIS A 330 -9.51 0.24 18.51
N GLY A 331 -8.78 -0.83 18.87
CA GLY A 331 -8.33 -1.03 20.24
C GLY A 331 -7.26 -0.02 20.65
N LEU A 332 -7.26 0.34 21.93
CA LEU A 332 -6.26 1.18 22.56
C LEU A 332 -5.76 0.50 23.83
N LEU A 333 -4.44 0.33 23.95
CA LEU A 333 -3.83 -0.30 25.10
C LEU A 333 -3.67 0.70 26.27
N GLY A 334 -3.47 1.98 25.98
CA GLY A 334 -3.24 3.02 26.97
C GLY A 334 -1.87 2.85 27.64
N ALA A 335 -0.83 2.66 26.84
CA ALA A 335 0.55 2.56 27.26
C ALA A 335 1.50 3.12 26.20
N THR A 336 2.52 3.82 26.65
CA THR A 336 3.66 4.18 25.78
C THR A 336 4.62 3.01 25.70
N ILE A 337 4.99 2.61 24.50
CA ILE A 337 5.82 1.44 24.24
C ILE A 337 7.08 1.80 23.47
N SER A 338 8.11 0.97 23.60
CA SER A 338 9.33 1.03 22.80
C SER A 338 9.81 -0.38 22.47
N ASP A 339 10.73 -0.48 21.52
CA ASP A 339 11.33 -1.76 21.19
C ASP A 339 12.34 -2.18 22.26
N SER A 340 12.34 -3.47 22.61
CA SER A 340 13.36 -4.04 23.49
C SER A 340 14.77 -3.93 22.88
N SER A 341 14.89 -3.90 21.55
CA SER A 341 16.18 -3.73 20.84
C SER A 341 16.90 -2.40 21.14
N GLN A 342 16.17 -1.40 21.67
CA GLN A 342 16.75 -0.13 22.10
C GLN A 342 17.49 -0.24 23.45
N ASP A 343 17.30 -1.33 24.18
CA ASP A 343 18.00 -1.63 25.41
C ASP A 343 19.10 -2.68 25.12
N THR A 344 20.37 -2.24 25.17
CA THR A 344 21.54 -3.10 24.92
C THR A 344 21.66 -4.26 25.94
N THR A 345 20.92 -4.21 27.03
CA THR A 345 20.86 -5.27 28.06
C THR A 345 19.68 -6.22 27.89
N ALA A 346 18.79 -5.94 26.93
CA ALA A 346 17.63 -6.78 26.69
C ALA A 346 18.04 -8.17 26.22
N THR A 347 17.46 -9.20 26.83
CA THR A 347 17.69 -10.61 26.48
C THR A 347 16.49 -11.25 25.77
N ILE A 348 15.41 -10.51 25.62
CA ILE A 348 14.13 -10.98 25.03
C ILE A 348 13.62 -9.91 24.08
N ALA A 349 13.30 -10.33 22.85
CA ALA A 349 12.64 -9.47 21.88
C ALA A 349 11.17 -9.26 22.30
N GLY A 350 10.67 -8.02 22.11
CA GLY A 350 9.29 -7.68 22.45
C GLY A 350 9.06 -6.17 22.53
N ALA A 351 7.84 -5.78 22.89
CA ALA A 351 7.46 -4.40 23.15
C ALA A 351 7.59 -4.08 24.64
N VAL A 352 8.43 -3.11 24.98
CA VAL A 352 8.65 -2.68 26.37
C VAL A 352 7.68 -1.57 26.72
N ILE A 353 6.90 -1.74 27.79
CA ILE A 353 6.06 -0.68 28.35
C ILE A 353 6.97 0.36 29.01
N ARG A 354 6.94 1.60 28.53
CA ARG A 354 7.64 2.73 29.12
C ARG A 354 6.81 3.45 30.17
N ASP A 355 5.56 3.69 29.84
CA ASP A 355 4.60 4.31 30.74
C ASP A 355 3.21 3.73 30.53
N VAL A 356 2.35 3.84 31.53
CA VAL A 356 0.99 3.34 31.52
C VAL A 356 0.04 4.47 31.84
N THR A 357 -0.92 4.74 30.97
CA THR A 357 -1.96 5.76 31.18
C THR A 357 -2.81 5.40 32.39
N PRO A 358 -2.88 6.24 33.43
CA PRO A 358 -3.70 5.98 34.60
C PRO A 358 -5.16 5.72 34.25
N GLY A 359 -5.70 4.57 34.67
CA GLY A 359 -7.06 4.15 34.36
C GLY A 359 -7.26 3.64 32.93
N GLY A 360 -6.21 3.57 32.12
CA GLY A 360 -6.21 2.95 30.80
C GLY A 360 -6.33 1.43 30.85
N ALA A 361 -6.42 0.78 29.69
CA ALA A 361 -6.58 -0.67 29.57
C ALA A 361 -5.41 -1.44 30.20
N ALA A 362 -4.17 -1.05 29.88
CA ALA A 362 -2.95 -1.63 30.45
C ALA A 362 -2.91 -1.51 31.98
N ALA A 363 -3.24 -0.32 32.54
CA ALA A 363 -3.27 -0.10 33.98
C ALA A 363 -4.30 -1.01 34.66
N LYS A 364 -5.50 -1.13 34.10
CA LYS A 364 -6.57 -2.00 34.62
C LYS A 364 -6.19 -3.48 34.59
N ALA A 365 -5.41 -3.89 33.59
CA ALA A 365 -4.89 -5.25 33.46
C ALA A 365 -3.68 -5.54 34.36
N GLY A 366 -3.18 -4.55 35.12
CA GLY A 366 -2.04 -4.71 36.01
C GLY A 366 -0.68 -4.75 35.32
N LEU A 367 -0.63 -4.27 34.06
CA LEU A 367 0.63 -4.02 33.34
C LEU A 367 1.29 -2.77 33.90
N VAL A 368 2.61 -2.74 33.93
CA VAL A 368 3.40 -1.65 34.52
C VAL A 368 4.61 -1.32 33.63
N SER A 369 5.21 -0.16 33.85
CA SER A 369 6.48 0.20 33.23
C SER A 369 7.57 -0.86 33.49
N GLY A 370 8.33 -1.21 32.46
CA GLY A 370 9.35 -2.26 32.48
C GLY A 370 8.85 -3.66 32.09
N ASP A 371 7.55 -3.86 31.88
CA ASP A 371 7.04 -5.11 31.31
C ASP A 371 7.45 -5.20 29.84
N THR A 372 7.95 -6.36 29.42
CA THR A 372 8.20 -6.67 28.01
C THR A 372 7.10 -7.58 27.50
N ILE A 373 6.24 -7.07 26.61
CA ILE A 373 5.18 -7.85 25.99
C ILE A 373 5.78 -8.71 24.88
N VAL A 374 5.52 -10.02 24.94
CA VAL A 374 6.07 -11.03 24.03
C VAL A 374 5.00 -11.74 23.21
N LYS A 375 3.73 -11.69 23.66
CA LYS A 375 2.57 -12.16 22.89
C LYS A 375 1.37 -11.28 23.17
N PHE A 376 0.52 -11.12 22.15
CA PHE A 376 -0.76 -10.45 22.25
C PHE A 376 -1.81 -11.25 21.47
N ASN A 377 -2.89 -11.66 22.17
CA ASN A 377 -3.96 -12.50 21.62
C ASN A 377 -3.44 -13.74 20.87
N GLY A 378 -2.44 -14.42 21.44
CA GLY A 378 -1.79 -15.61 20.88
C GLY A 378 -0.71 -15.32 19.83
N ALA A 379 -0.69 -14.14 19.21
CA ALA A 379 0.30 -13.74 18.23
C ALA A 379 1.62 -13.31 18.90
N PRO A 380 2.79 -13.66 18.33
CA PRO A 380 4.08 -13.19 18.84
C PRO A 380 4.23 -11.69 18.66
N VAL A 381 4.87 -11.03 19.62
CA VAL A 381 5.25 -9.61 19.58
C VAL A 381 6.76 -9.54 19.62
N THR A 382 7.38 -8.98 18.59
CA THR A 382 8.84 -8.86 18.49
C THR A 382 9.35 -7.44 18.71
N ASN A 383 8.47 -6.44 18.57
CA ASN A 383 8.76 -5.01 18.69
C ASN A 383 7.48 -4.22 19.03
N GLY A 384 7.62 -2.91 19.23
CA GLY A 384 6.50 -2.02 19.56
C GLY A 384 5.47 -1.89 18.43
N THR A 385 5.94 -1.88 17.18
CA THR A 385 5.08 -1.78 15.99
C THR A 385 4.15 -2.99 15.88
N ASP A 386 4.66 -4.20 16.13
CA ASP A 386 3.83 -5.43 16.15
C ASP A 386 2.71 -5.31 17.20
N LEU A 387 3.05 -4.87 18.43
CA LEU A 387 2.05 -4.73 19.49
C LEU A 387 0.99 -3.70 19.14
N THR A 388 1.39 -2.52 18.66
CA THR A 388 0.45 -1.45 18.28
C THR A 388 -0.48 -1.93 17.16
N ALA A 389 0.07 -2.60 16.14
CA ALA A 389 -0.70 -3.13 15.03
C ALA A 389 -1.72 -4.20 15.49
N LEU A 390 -1.29 -5.13 16.36
CA LEU A 390 -2.18 -6.18 16.88
C LEU A 390 -3.28 -5.62 17.80
N VAL A 391 -2.99 -4.59 18.58
CA VAL A 391 -3.98 -3.88 19.39
C VAL A 391 -5.01 -3.20 18.50
N ARG A 392 -4.59 -2.48 17.46
CA ARG A 392 -5.48 -1.78 16.51
C ARG A 392 -6.27 -2.71 15.60
N TYR A 393 -5.78 -3.93 15.40
CA TYR A 393 -6.53 -4.97 14.67
C TYR A 393 -7.88 -5.27 15.33
N LEU A 394 -7.93 -5.28 16.65
CA LEU A 394 -9.15 -5.52 17.43
C LEU A 394 -9.99 -4.23 17.53
N ALA A 395 -11.30 -4.40 17.73
CA ALA A 395 -12.18 -3.28 18.06
C ALA A 395 -11.96 -2.82 19.50
N GLY A 396 -12.26 -1.57 19.80
CA GLY A 396 -12.33 -1.08 21.17
C GLY A 396 -13.34 -1.89 21.99
N GLY A 397 -13.06 -2.11 23.26
CA GLY A 397 -13.84 -2.96 24.16
C GLY A 397 -13.58 -4.46 24.00
N SER A 398 -12.79 -4.89 23.00
CA SER A 398 -12.40 -6.30 22.88
C SER A 398 -11.49 -6.73 24.00
N THR A 399 -11.57 -8.01 24.38
CA THR A 399 -10.69 -8.62 25.37
C THR A 399 -9.61 -9.43 24.68
N ALA A 400 -8.36 -9.32 25.16
CA ALA A 400 -7.20 -10.01 24.60
C ALA A 400 -6.29 -10.52 25.73
N GLU A 401 -5.68 -11.68 25.51
CA GLU A 401 -4.64 -12.21 26.40
C GLU A 401 -3.29 -11.54 26.07
N VAL A 402 -2.58 -11.10 27.09
CA VAL A 402 -1.25 -10.52 27.00
C VAL A 402 -0.26 -11.37 27.76
N SER A 403 0.77 -11.90 27.07
CA SER A 403 1.91 -12.54 27.72
C SER A 403 3.06 -11.55 27.82
N TYR A 404 3.64 -11.42 28.99
CA TYR A 404 4.71 -10.46 29.27
C TYR A 404 5.81 -11.07 30.12
N VAL A 405 6.97 -10.42 30.13
CA VAL A 405 8.09 -10.73 31.04
C VAL A 405 8.34 -9.53 31.94
N ARG A 406 8.33 -9.74 33.25
CA ARG A 406 8.59 -8.76 34.31
C ARG A 406 9.71 -9.24 35.22
N GLY A 407 10.85 -8.51 35.24
CA GLY A 407 12.01 -8.90 36.06
C GLY A 407 12.48 -10.33 35.78
N GLY A 408 12.48 -10.75 34.51
CA GLY A 408 12.90 -12.08 34.07
C GLY A 408 11.86 -13.20 34.32
N LYS A 409 10.68 -12.89 34.83
CA LYS A 409 9.60 -13.86 35.07
C LYS A 409 8.47 -13.66 34.07
N ALA A 410 8.04 -14.76 33.44
CA ALA A 410 6.89 -14.74 32.54
C ALA A 410 5.59 -14.57 33.34
N GLY A 411 4.67 -13.79 32.80
CA GLY A 411 3.31 -13.59 33.31
C GLY A 411 2.32 -13.50 32.15
N THR A 412 1.04 -13.69 32.47
CA THR A 412 -0.07 -13.55 31.56
C THR A 412 -1.17 -12.76 32.22
N THR A 413 -1.85 -11.90 31.51
CA THR A 413 -3.02 -11.16 31.96
C THR A 413 -4.01 -10.99 30.84
N GLU A 414 -5.27 -10.74 31.18
CA GLU A 414 -6.31 -10.38 30.23
C GLU A 414 -6.49 -8.86 30.22
N VAL A 415 -6.56 -8.25 29.05
CA VAL A 415 -6.77 -6.83 28.90
C VAL A 415 -8.06 -6.58 28.12
N THR A 416 -8.93 -5.71 28.64
CA THR A 416 -10.05 -5.14 27.89
C THR A 416 -9.59 -3.82 27.30
N LEU A 417 -9.49 -3.77 25.96
CA LEU A 417 -8.97 -2.61 25.24
C LEU A 417 -9.86 -1.38 25.40
N GLY A 418 -9.25 -0.21 25.45
CA GLY A 418 -9.92 1.06 25.23
C GLY A 418 -10.32 1.22 23.77
N THR A 419 -10.94 2.34 23.43
CA THR A 419 -11.37 2.68 22.06
C THR A 419 -10.56 3.89 21.58
N LEU A 420 -9.98 3.77 20.40
CA LEU A 420 -9.31 4.84 19.69
C LEU A 420 -10.31 5.64 18.85
#